data_76096cf73182529676f51d060f907d9a
#
_entry.id   76096cf73182529676f51d060f907d9a
#
_cell.length_a   1.000
_cell.length_b   1.000
_cell.length_c   1.000
_cell.angle_alpha   90.00
_cell.angle_beta   90.00
_cell.angle_gamma   90.00
#
_symmetry.space_group_name_H-M   'P 1'
#
loop_
_entity.id
_entity.type
_entity.pdbx_description
1 polymer ?
#
loop_
_entity_poly.entity_id
_entity_poly.type
_entity_poly.pdbx_seq_one_letter_code
_entity_poly.pdbx_strand_id
1 'polypeptide(L)'
;MKIAVGMSGGVDSSVAALLLKQQGHEVIGVTMKIWRGSSESIAHKGNACYGPEEAEEIEQIKGLCEKLAIPFHSIDCSEYYEKIVLENFRHEYRCGRTPNPCIRCNQEIKFGVLPRLARESGLLFDRFATGHYARTAFDPSRRRYILRKGVESGKDQSYFLYRLSQEQLASVLFPVGDLRKDDVRRKAKEAGLPVHDKEESQDFYSGHYGDIIGQENRPGDIVDRSGKVIGKHCGIWNYTIGQRKGLRIAHAEPLYVLQIDAEKNRIIAGTGQETMRSVFTVTSCAWSGIEKLTDRMTVRVKIRSASPEADAIIEPAGPETVKVAFATPHSAITPGQSAVFYDNDIVLGGGIIDTVKK
;
A
#
# COMPACT_ATOMS: atom_id res chain seq x y z
N MET A 1 -13.19 22.81 -14.11
CA MET A 1 -13.43 22.27 -12.77
C MET A 1 -12.33 22.72 -11.86
N LYS A 2 -12.61 22.77 -10.56
CA LYS A 2 -11.62 23.00 -9.51
C LYS A 2 -11.15 21.66 -8.94
N ILE A 3 -9.85 21.38 -9.00
CA ILE A 3 -9.31 20.06 -8.65
C ILE A 3 -8.22 20.21 -7.58
N ALA A 4 -8.39 19.52 -6.46
CA ALA A 4 -7.34 19.40 -5.46
C ALA A 4 -6.41 18.23 -5.82
N VAL A 5 -5.11 18.44 -5.83
CA VAL A 5 -4.10 17.43 -6.12
C VAL A 5 -3.30 17.11 -4.88
N GLY A 6 -3.32 15.83 -4.49
CA GLY A 6 -2.48 15.31 -3.41
C GLY A 6 -1.00 15.33 -3.81
N MET A 7 -0.25 16.30 -3.29
CA MET A 7 1.16 16.52 -3.58
C MET A 7 2.03 15.74 -2.60
N SER A 8 2.93 14.92 -3.11
CA SER A 8 3.87 14.11 -2.32
C SER A 8 5.34 14.55 -2.47
N GLY A 9 5.59 15.64 -3.19
CA GLY A 9 6.96 16.08 -3.49
C GLY A 9 7.70 15.18 -4.50
N GLY A 10 7.04 14.19 -5.08
CA GLY A 10 7.56 13.34 -6.14
C GLY A 10 7.18 13.84 -7.54
N VAL A 11 7.83 13.29 -8.55
CA VAL A 11 7.61 13.63 -9.97
C VAL A 11 6.18 13.36 -10.41
N ASP A 12 5.56 12.27 -9.93
CA ASP A 12 4.25 11.81 -10.40
C ASP A 12 3.12 12.76 -10.00
N SER A 13 3.09 13.18 -8.75
CA SER A 13 2.09 14.16 -8.26
C SER A 13 2.28 15.54 -8.90
N SER A 14 3.53 15.95 -9.14
CA SER A 14 3.85 17.21 -9.78
C SER A 14 3.40 17.24 -11.24
N VAL A 15 3.61 16.13 -11.97
CA VAL A 15 3.14 15.99 -13.37
C VAL A 15 1.62 15.85 -13.42
N ALA A 16 1.00 15.16 -12.46
CA ALA A 16 -0.46 15.11 -12.36
C ALA A 16 -1.06 16.53 -12.26
N ALA A 17 -0.50 17.36 -11.39
CA ALA A 17 -0.92 18.76 -11.25
C ALA A 17 -0.68 19.57 -12.54
N LEU A 18 0.48 19.41 -13.18
CA LEU A 18 0.82 20.07 -14.45
C LEU A 18 -0.18 19.73 -15.55
N LEU A 19 -0.49 18.43 -15.72
CA LEU A 19 -1.42 17.95 -16.76
C LEU A 19 -2.83 18.51 -16.58
N LEU A 20 -3.33 18.52 -15.36
CA LEU A 20 -4.64 19.07 -15.05
C LEU A 20 -4.69 20.59 -15.33
N LYS A 21 -3.62 21.32 -15.00
CA LYS A 21 -3.50 22.74 -15.31
C LYS A 21 -3.47 22.97 -16.82
N GLN A 22 -2.70 22.20 -17.57
CA GLN A 22 -2.64 22.26 -19.04
C GLN A 22 -3.99 21.97 -19.70
N GLN A 23 -4.84 21.15 -19.06
CA GLN A 23 -6.22 20.88 -19.49
C GLN A 23 -7.20 22.03 -19.16
N GLY A 24 -6.72 23.13 -18.58
CA GLY A 24 -7.53 24.29 -18.25
C GLY A 24 -8.32 24.17 -16.94
N HIS A 25 -7.92 23.26 -16.04
CA HIS A 25 -8.53 23.17 -14.72
C HIS A 25 -7.91 24.16 -13.74
N GLU A 26 -8.71 24.63 -12.77
CA GLU A 26 -8.22 25.31 -11.59
C GLU A 26 -7.65 24.27 -10.63
N VAL A 27 -6.34 24.31 -10.37
CA VAL A 27 -5.63 23.30 -9.58
C VAL A 27 -5.19 23.88 -8.25
N ILE A 28 -5.38 23.10 -7.17
CA ILE A 28 -4.90 23.40 -5.81
C ILE A 28 -4.01 22.24 -5.37
N GLY A 29 -2.78 22.51 -4.91
CA GLY A 29 -1.92 21.54 -4.27
C GLY A 29 -2.31 21.34 -2.81
N VAL A 30 -2.49 20.08 -2.41
CA VAL A 30 -2.79 19.72 -1.02
C VAL A 30 -1.84 18.63 -0.56
N THR A 31 -1.22 18.78 0.61
CA THR A 31 -0.43 17.71 1.23
C THR A 31 -0.94 17.37 2.62
N MET A 32 -0.75 16.15 3.04
CA MET A 32 -1.05 15.71 4.41
C MET A 32 0.18 15.85 5.30
N LYS A 33 0.01 16.38 6.49
CA LYS A 33 0.97 16.30 7.57
C LYS A 33 0.57 15.11 8.46
N ILE A 34 1.48 14.17 8.67
CA ILE A 34 1.20 12.91 9.38
C ILE A 34 2.20 12.61 10.51
N TRP A 35 3.39 13.24 10.52
CA TRP A 35 4.41 13.01 11.54
C TRP A 35 4.08 13.73 12.85
N ARG A 36 4.21 13.00 13.99
CA ARG A 36 4.01 13.54 15.36
C ARG A 36 5.25 13.40 16.26
N GLY A 37 6.31 12.77 15.77
CA GLY A 37 7.54 12.60 16.56
C GLY A 37 8.36 13.89 16.67
N SER A 38 9.30 13.91 17.61
CA SER A 38 10.34 14.95 17.66
C SER A 38 11.43 14.65 16.64
N SER A 39 11.97 15.68 16.00
CA SER A 39 13.07 15.55 15.01
C SER A 39 14.38 15.03 15.61
N GLU A 40 14.49 15.02 16.95
CA GLU A 40 15.73 14.64 17.67
C GLU A 40 15.92 13.12 17.82
N SER A 41 14.88 12.31 17.59
CA SER A 41 14.89 10.91 18.02
C SER A 41 15.31 9.88 16.96
N ILE A 42 15.43 10.25 15.67
CA ILE A 42 15.71 9.26 14.61
C ILE A 42 16.61 9.86 13.54
N ALA A 43 17.88 9.47 13.53
CA ALA A 43 18.85 9.83 12.49
C ALA A 43 18.74 8.88 11.28
N HIS A 44 17.61 8.90 10.57
CA HIS A 44 17.45 8.13 9.34
C HIS A 44 17.16 9.05 8.15
N LYS A 45 18.14 9.13 7.23
CA LYS A 45 17.97 9.79 5.92
C LYS A 45 17.38 8.79 4.93
N GLY A 46 16.14 8.99 4.52
CA GLY A 46 15.52 8.14 3.49
C GLY A 46 14.24 8.76 2.94
N ASN A 47 13.92 8.45 1.68
CA ASN A 47 12.69 8.87 1.01
C ASN A 47 11.49 8.03 1.49
N ALA A 48 10.90 8.36 2.64
CA ALA A 48 9.72 7.68 3.19
C ALA A 48 8.58 8.68 3.43
N CYS A 49 7.34 8.22 3.40
CA CYS A 49 6.17 9.09 3.60
C CYS A 49 5.98 9.53 5.06
N TYR A 50 6.53 8.78 6.02
CA TYR A 50 6.40 9.00 7.46
C TYR A 50 7.78 9.12 8.09
N GLY A 51 8.11 10.28 8.62
CA GLY A 51 9.43 10.51 9.22
C GLY A 51 9.68 11.96 9.65
N PRO A 52 10.80 12.22 10.31
CA PRO A 52 11.15 13.52 10.88
C PRO A 52 11.43 14.60 9.82
N GLU A 53 11.66 14.21 8.57
CA GLU A 53 11.98 15.13 7.45
C GLU A 53 10.72 15.74 6.82
N GLU A 54 9.53 15.39 7.32
CA GLU A 54 8.23 15.86 6.77
C GLU A 54 8.13 17.38 6.62
N ALA A 55 8.66 18.14 7.59
CA ALA A 55 8.60 19.61 7.53
C ALA A 55 9.40 20.17 6.36
N GLU A 56 10.58 19.62 6.08
CA GLU A 56 11.42 19.99 4.94
C GLU A 56 10.77 19.57 3.62
N GLU A 57 10.16 18.39 3.59
CA GLU A 57 9.42 17.92 2.41
C GLU A 57 8.21 18.81 2.10
N ILE A 58 7.48 19.28 3.12
CA ILE A 58 6.36 20.20 2.95
C ILE A 58 6.82 21.53 2.30
N GLU A 59 7.96 22.09 2.73
CA GLU A 59 8.51 23.30 2.10
C GLU A 59 8.97 23.05 0.65
N GLN A 60 9.54 21.87 0.35
CA GLN A 60 9.87 21.49 -1.02
C GLN A 60 8.59 21.39 -1.89
N ILE A 61 7.52 20.81 -1.37
CA ILE A 61 6.22 20.69 -2.06
C ILE A 61 5.64 22.08 -2.33
N LYS A 62 5.73 22.99 -1.36
CA LYS A 62 5.30 24.38 -1.51
C LYS A 62 6.04 25.06 -2.66
N GLY A 63 7.38 24.95 -2.70
CA GLY A 63 8.19 25.48 -3.80
C GLY A 63 7.84 24.87 -5.18
N LEU A 64 7.44 23.59 -5.24
CA LEU A 64 6.91 22.97 -6.46
C LEU A 64 5.57 23.58 -6.88
N CYS A 65 4.67 23.82 -5.93
CA CYS A 65 3.37 24.47 -6.21
C CYS A 65 3.55 25.91 -6.69
N GLU A 66 4.50 26.65 -6.12
CA GLU A 66 4.87 28.01 -6.59
C GLU A 66 5.37 27.97 -8.04
N LYS A 67 6.25 27.06 -8.41
CA LYS A 67 6.70 26.88 -9.81
C LYS A 67 5.57 26.51 -10.76
N LEU A 68 4.63 25.70 -10.30
CA LEU A 68 3.44 25.35 -11.05
C LEU A 68 2.40 26.49 -11.08
N ALA A 69 2.63 27.58 -10.34
CA ALA A 69 1.69 28.67 -10.12
C ALA A 69 0.29 28.15 -9.72
N ILE A 70 0.25 27.34 -8.66
CA ILE A 70 -0.96 26.81 -8.03
C ILE A 70 -0.94 27.09 -6.52
N PRO A 71 -2.09 27.39 -5.88
CA PRO A 71 -2.18 27.50 -4.44
C PRO A 71 -1.77 26.20 -3.74
N PHE A 72 -1.18 26.31 -2.54
CA PHE A 72 -0.74 25.16 -1.75
C PHE A 72 -1.33 25.20 -0.33
N HIS A 73 -1.76 24.05 0.16
CA HIS A 73 -2.26 23.87 1.52
C HIS A 73 -1.71 22.59 2.14
N SER A 74 -1.25 22.70 3.38
CA SER A 74 -0.89 21.56 4.22
C SER A 74 -2.00 21.29 5.22
N ILE A 75 -2.48 20.05 5.29
CA ILE A 75 -3.61 19.62 6.15
C ILE A 75 -3.08 18.65 7.20
N ASP A 76 -3.32 18.95 8.46
CA ASP A 76 -2.91 18.07 9.57
C ASP A 76 -3.84 16.85 9.66
N CYS A 77 -3.30 15.69 9.27
CA CYS A 77 -3.94 14.38 9.35
C CYS A 77 -3.27 13.48 10.42
N SER A 78 -2.35 14.02 11.22
CA SER A 78 -1.47 13.25 12.09
C SER A 78 -2.20 12.40 13.13
N GLU A 79 -3.29 12.94 13.71
CA GLU A 79 -4.10 12.19 14.68
C GLU A 79 -4.81 11.00 14.04
N TYR A 80 -5.40 11.21 12.88
CA TYR A 80 -6.06 10.13 12.12
C TYR A 80 -5.05 9.09 11.64
N TYR A 81 -3.87 9.51 11.19
CA TYR A 81 -2.83 8.61 10.75
C TYR A 81 -2.34 7.72 11.88
N GLU A 82 -2.07 8.30 13.05
CA GLU A 82 -1.69 7.56 14.26
C GLU A 82 -2.74 6.50 14.60
N LYS A 83 -4.00 6.90 14.72
CA LYS A 83 -5.09 6.04 15.15
C LYS A 83 -5.46 4.95 14.13
N ILE A 84 -5.45 5.29 12.83
CA ILE A 84 -5.94 4.39 11.78
C ILE A 84 -4.82 3.52 11.22
N VAL A 85 -3.66 4.11 10.95
CA VAL A 85 -2.57 3.44 10.24
C VAL A 85 -1.58 2.83 11.20
N LEU A 86 -1.04 3.62 12.13
CA LEU A 86 0.05 3.16 13.01
C LEU A 86 -0.45 2.22 14.12
N GLU A 87 -1.61 2.46 14.74
CA GLU A 87 -2.18 1.52 15.70
C GLU A 87 -2.49 0.16 15.05
N ASN A 88 -3.05 0.16 13.82
CA ASN A 88 -3.26 -1.08 13.09
C ASN A 88 -1.94 -1.78 12.76
N PHE A 89 -0.93 -1.03 12.31
CA PHE A 89 0.39 -1.55 12.02
C PHE A 89 1.01 -2.25 13.25
N ARG A 90 0.98 -1.59 14.41
CA ARG A 90 1.45 -2.15 15.68
C ARG A 90 0.67 -3.41 16.08
N HIS A 91 -0.64 -3.36 15.96
CA HIS A 91 -1.51 -4.49 16.31
C HIS A 91 -1.20 -5.73 15.47
N GLU A 92 -1.17 -5.60 14.14
CA GLU A 92 -0.91 -6.71 13.23
C GLU A 92 0.46 -7.36 13.50
N TYR A 93 1.52 -6.56 13.68
CA TYR A 93 2.84 -7.10 14.01
C TYR A 93 2.89 -7.80 15.36
N ARG A 94 2.18 -7.30 16.37
CA ARG A 94 2.06 -7.97 17.67
C ARG A 94 1.35 -9.32 17.56
N CYS A 95 0.44 -9.45 16.62
CA CYS A 95 -0.24 -10.71 16.28
C CYS A 95 0.57 -11.63 15.35
N GLY A 96 1.82 -11.30 15.02
CA GLY A 96 2.67 -12.07 14.11
C GLY A 96 2.23 -12.00 12.64
N ARG A 97 1.47 -10.97 12.27
CA ARG A 97 0.97 -10.71 10.91
C ARG A 97 1.82 -9.59 10.28
N THR A 98 1.81 -9.50 8.95
CA THR A 98 2.56 -8.47 8.22
C THR A 98 1.59 -7.56 7.48
N PRO A 99 1.23 -6.39 8.03
CA PRO A 99 0.26 -5.48 7.41
C PRO A 99 0.85 -4.76 6.19
N ASN A 100 -0.05 -4.15 5.41
CA ASN A 100 0.32 -3.17 4.39
C ASN A 100 -0.28 -1.80 4.75
N PRO A 101 0.51 -0.91 5.40
CA PRO A 101 0.03 0.39 5.85
C PRO A 101 -0.38 1.31 4.70
N CYS A 102 0.25 1.18 3.50
CA CYS A 102 -0.05 2.00 2.34
C CYS A 102 -1.49 1.82 1.83
N ILE A 103 -2.01 0.59 1.86
CA ILE A 103 -3.41 0.31 1.46
C ILE A 103 -4.38 1.02 2.39
N ARG A 104 -4.16 0.90 3.69
CA ARG A 104 -5.00 1.56 4.71
C ARG A 104 -4.87 3.09 4.63
N CYS A 105 -3.65 3.61 4.47
CA CYS A 105 -3.41 5.03 4.26
C CYS A 105 -4.13 5.57 3.02
N ASN A 106 -4.07 4.87 1.90
CA ASN A 106 -4.79 5.29 0.70
C ASN A 106 -6.30 5.35 0.96
N GLN A 107 -6.90 4.27 1.44
CA GLN A 107 -8.35 4.20 1.65
C GLN A 107 -8.85 5.24 2.66
N GLU A 108 -8.23 5.29 3.84
CA GLU A 108 -8.79 6.01 4.99
C GLU A 108 -8.25 7.45 5.10
N ILE A 109 -6.96 7.65 4.82
CA ILE A 109 -6.32 8.95 5.01
C ILE A 109 -6.30 9.74 3.71
N LYS A 110 -5.61 9.25 2.68
CA LYS A 110 -5.34 10.00 1.46
C LYS A 110 -6.60 10.29 0.63
N PHE A 111 -7.49 9.31 0.50
CA PHE A 111 -8.76 9.46 -0.24
C PHE A 111 -9.99 9.59 0.68
N GLY A 112 -9.80 9.59 1.99
CA GLY A 112 -10.85 9.78 3.00
C GLY A 112 -10.66 11.06 3.81
N VAL A 113 -9.81 11.02 4.81
CA VAL A 113 -9.59 12.11 5.78
C VAL A 113 -9.06 13.37 5.12
N LEU A 114 -8.03 13.29 4.29
CA LEU A 114 -7.39 14.43 3.67
C LEU A 114 -8.36 15.31 2.85
N PRO A 115 -9.12 14.79 1.87
CA PRO A 115 -10.06 15.60 1.13
C PRO A 115 -11.23 16.12 1.98
N ARG A 116 -11.62 15.38 3.03
CA ARG A 116 -12.65 15.83 3.97
C ARG A 116 -12.16 17.02 4.78
N LEU A 117 -11.02 16.91 5.46
CA LEU A 117 -10.45 18.00 6.26
C LEU A 117 -10.10 19.23 5.39
N ALA A 118 -9.64 19.02 4.16
CA ALA A 118 -9.42 20.11 3.24
C ALA A 118 -10.71 20.90 2.96
N ARG A 119 -11.86 20.22 2.75
CA ARG A 119 -13.16 20.90 2.60
C ARG A 119 -13.60 21.58 3.89
N GLU A 120 -13.44 20.94 5.04
CA GLU A 120 -13.75 21.51 6.36
C GLU A 120 -12.92 22.78 6.65
N SER A 121 -11.69 22.87 6.11
CA SER A 121 -10.87 24.11 6.18
C SER A 121 -11.27 25.20 5.19
N GLY A 122 -12.34 25.00 4.42
CA GLY A 122 -12.88 26.00 3.47
C GLY A 122 -12.37 25.84 2.04
N LEU A 123 -11.60 24.77 1.71
CA LEU A 123 -11.16 24.52 0.35
C LEU A 123 -12.28 23.90 -0.48
N LEU A 124 -12.75 24.62 -1.48
CA LEU A 124 -13.79 24.14 -2.40
C LEU A 124 -13.12 23.51 -3.62
N PHE A 125 -13.45 22.27 -3.94
CA PHE A 125 -13.02 21.55 -5.15
C PHE A 125 -14.02 20.47 -5.55
N ASP A 126 -14.10 20.21 -6.87
CA ASP A 126 -15.03 19.27 -7.46
C ASP A 126 -14.49 17.83 -7.40
N ARG A 127 -13.19 17.66 -7.61
CA ARG A 127 -12.48 16.38 -7.70
C ARG A 127 -11.19 16.40 -6.91
N PHE A 128 -10.74 15.22 -6.51
CA PHE A 128 -9.42 15.01 -5.90
C PHE A 128 -8.54 14.19 -6.85
N ALA A 129 -7.30 14.58 -7.05
CA ALA A 129 -6.38 13.88 -7.94
C ALA A 129 -5.09 13.49 -7.23
N THR A 130 -4.42 12.46 -7.72
CA THR A 130 -3.10 12.04 -7.25
C THR A 130 -2.23 11.53 -8.40
N GLY A 131 -0.93 11.41 -8.14
CA GLY A 131 0.04 10.83 -9.08
C GLY A 131 0.10 9.31 -9.08
N HIS A 132 -0.96 8.59 -8.71
CA HIS A 132 -0.95 7.12 -8.77
C HIS A 132 -1.10 6.61 -10.19
N TYR A 133 -0.32 5.56 -10.52
CA TYR A 133 -0.44 4.79 -11.76
C TYR A 133 -1.60 3.80 -11.65
N ALA A 134 -2.78 4.29 -11.84
CA ALA A 134 -4.04 3.54 -11.93
C ALA A 134 -5.01 4.31 -12.81
N ARG A 135 -6.12 3.70 -13.20
CA ARG A 135 -7.16 4.33 -14.01
C ARG A 135 -8.51 4.09 -13.39
N THR A 136 -9.41 5.04 -13.51
CA THR A 136 -10.80 4.89 -13.07
C THR A 136 -11.75 5.42 -14.13
N ALA A 137 -12.87 4.73 -14.31
CA ALA A 137 -13.94 5.14 -15.21
C ALA A 137 -15.27 4.57 -14.73
N PHE A 138 -16.37 5.24 -15.08
CA PHE A 138 -17.70 4.65 -14.94
C PHE A 138 -17.91 3.60 -16.03
N ASP A 139 -18.28 2.38 -15.63
CA ASP A 139 -18.65 1.29 -16.53
C ASP A 139 -20.18 1.18 -16.60
N PRO A 140 -20.81 1.54 -17.72
CA PRO A 140 -22.27 1.49 -17.86
C PRO A 140 -22.84 0.07 -17.77
N SER A 141 -22.08 -0.94 -18.20
CA SER A 141 -22.52 -2.35 -18.17
C SER A 141 -22.58 -2.90 -16.76
N ARG A 142 -21.63 -2.48 -15.91
CA ARG A 142 -21.53 -2.83 -14.49
C ARG A 142 -22.30 -1.84 -13.60
N ARG A 143 -22.74 -0.70 -14.15
CA ARG A 143 -23.40 0.42 -13.47
C ARG A 143 -22.65 0.92 -12.25
N ARG A 144 -21.31 1.00 -12.36
CA ARG A 144 -20.42 1.40 -11.26
C ARG A 144 -19.08 1.97 -11.76
N TYR A 145 -18.39 2.68 -10.89
CA TYR A 145 -17.01 3.06 -11.14
C TYR A 145 -16.11 1.85 -10.98
N ILE A 146 -15.21 1.65 -11.92
CA ILE A 146 -14.21 0.58 -11.91
C ILE A 146 -12.81 1.17 -11.75
N LEU A 147 -11.99 0.46 -10.99
CA LEU A 147 -10.55 0.70 -10.90
C LEU A 147 -9.86 -0.23 -11.90
N ARG A 148 -8.93 0.31 -12.67
CA ARG A 148 -8.10 -0.43 -13.63
C ARG A 148 -6.63 -0.25 -13.34
N LYS A 149 -5.83 -1.21 -13.77
CA LYS A 149 -4.37 -1.10 -13.76
C LYS A 149 -3.90 0.12 -14.55
N GLY A 150 -2.77 0.72 -14.15
CA GLY A 150 -2.02 1.65 -14.99
C GLY A 150 -1.51 0.97 -16.25
N VAL A 151 -1.25 1.74 -17.32
CA VAL A 151 -0.77 1.17 -18.59
C VAL A 151 0.63 0.56 -18.49
N GLU A 152 1.47 1.05 -17.60
CA GLU A 152 2.80 0.51 -17.35
C GLU A 152 2.74 -0.52 -16.21
N SER A 153 2.81 -1.81 -16.56
CA SER A 153 2.66 -2.91 -15.62
C SER A 153 3.67 -2.90 -14.47
N GLY A 154 4.91 -2.44 -14.74
CA GLY A 154 5.97 -2.30 -13.72
C GLY A 154 5.74 -1.16 -12.73
N LYS A 155 4.83 -0.23 -13.04
CA LYS A 155 4.48 0.92 -12.20
C LYS A 155 3.04 0.88 -11.69
N ASP A 156 2.25 -0.12 -12.08
CA ASP A 156 0.87 -0.26 -11.65
C ASP A 156 0.71 -0.23 -10.13
N GLN A 157 -0.13 0.68 -9.65
CA GLN A 157 -0.42 0.89 -8.24
C GLN A 157 -1.86 0.53 -7.85
N SER A 158 -2.61 -0.11 -8.75
CA SER A 158 -3.98 -0.53 -8.50
C SER A 158 -4.11 -1.48 -7.29
N TYR A 159 -3.06 -2.27 -7.00
CA TYR A 159 -2.96 -3.09 -5.81
C TYR A 159 -3.13 -2.30 -4.51
N PHE A 160 -2.61 -1.08 -4.42
CA PHE A 160 -2.72 -0.25 -3.22
C PHE A 160 -4.05 0.50 -3.11
N LEU A 161 -4.88 0.45 -4.16
CA LEU A 161 -6.11 1.22 -4.30
C LEU A 161 -7.38 0.36 -4.30
N TYR A 162 -7.26 -0.96 -4.22
CA TYR A 162 -8.39 -1.88 -4.37
C TYR A 162 -9.54 -1.67 -3.39
N ARG A 163 -9.25 -1.04 -2.23
CA ARG A 163 -10.24 -0.77 -1.18
C ARG A 163 -11.02 0.53 -1.37
N LEU A 164 -10.73 1.31 -2.41
CA LEU A 164 -11.48 2.55 -2.64
C LEU A 164 -12.96 2.25 -2.87
N SER A 165 -13.81 2.98 -2.15
CA SER A 165 -15.26 2.88 -2.27
C SER A 165 -15.76 3.43 -3.61
N GLN A 166 -17.02 3.14 -3.97
CA GLN A 166 -17.64 3.70 -5.17
C GLN A 166 -17.69 5.23 -5.13
N GLU A 167 -17.95 5.80 -3.96
CA GLU A 167 -17.94 7.26 -3.76
C GLU A 167 -16.54 7.85 -3.98
N GLN A 168 -15.50 7.20 -3.41
CA GLN A 168 -14.12 7.61 -3.63
C GLN A 168 -13.74 7.50 -5.11
N LEU A 169 -14.04 6.36 -5.77
CA LEU A 169 -13.73 6.15 -7.20
C LEU A 169 -14.45 7.15 -8.09
N ALA A 170 -15.68 7.55 -7.74
CA ALA A 170 -16.43 8.58 -8.47
C ALA A 170 -15.81 9.97 -8.36
N SER A 171 -15.08 10.26 -7.28
CA SER A 171 -14.54 11.58 -6.96
C SER A 171 -13.07 11.75 -7.31
N VAL A 172 -12.32 10.66 -7.61
CA VAL A 172 -10.88 10.73 -7.83
C VAL A 172 -10.49 10.77 -9.31
N LEU A 173 -9.28 11.31 -9.57
CA LEU A 173 -8.61 11.32 -10.87
C LEU A 173 -7.17 10.81 -10.70
N PHE A 174 -6.71 10.06 -11.70
CA PHE A 174 -5.34 9.55 -11.79
C PHE A 174 -4.71 10.00 -13.12
N PRO A 175 -4.27 11.26 -13.23
CA PRO A 175 -3.86 11.85 -14.52
C PRO A 175 -2.66 11.18 -15.19
N VAL A 176 -1.83 10.46 -14.42
CA VAL A 176 -0.66 9.74 -14.92
C VAL A 176 -0.92 8.26 -15.21
N GLY A 177 -2.13 7.77 -14.97
CA GLY A 177 -2.46 6.35 -15.12
C GLY A 177 -2.34 5.81 -16.54
N ASP A 178 -2.51 6.67 -17.55
CA ASP A 178 -2.36 6.35 -18.97
C ASP A 178 -0.96 6.68 -19.53
N LEU A 179 0.00 7.04 -18.67
CA LEU A 179 1.35 7.40 -19.07
C LEU A 179 2.37 6.37 -18.61
N ARG A 180 3.48 6.27 -19.37
CA ARG A 180 4.67 5.57 -18.95
C ARG A 180 5.54 6.46 -18.06
N LYS A 181 6.33 5.87 -17.18
CA LYS A 181 7.21 6.61 -16.25
C LYS A 181 8.18 7.55 -16.98
N ASP A 182 8.74 7.08 -18.10
CA ASP A 182 9.65 7.88 -18.90
C ASP A 182 8.96 9.12 -19.49
N ASP A 183 7.69 9.00 -19.89
CA ASP A 183 6.89 10.13 -20.37
C ASP A 183 6.61 11.13 -19.25
N VAL A 184 6.33 10.64 -18.03
CA VAL A 184 6.15 11.48 -16.85
C VAL A 184 7.43 12.23 -16.52
N ARG A 185 8.59 11.57 -16.50
CA ARG A 185 9.89 12.23 -16.27
C ARG A 185 10.22 13.25 -17.36
N ARG A 186 9.96 12.92 -18.63
CA ARG A 186 10.16 13.83 -19.75
C ARG A 186 9.29 15.10 -19.59
N LYS A 187 8.00 14.95 -19.30
CA LYS A 187 7.08 16.08 -19.07
C LYS A 187 7.53 16.96 -17.89
N ALA A 188 8.02 16.37 -16.82
CA ALA A 188 8.57 17.10 -15.68
C ALA A 188 9.80 17.92 -16.10
N LYS A 189 10.71 17.32 -16.88
CA LYS A 189 11.92 17.98 -17.39
C LYS A 189 11.58 19.13 -18.34
N GLU A 190 10.69 18.91 -19.30
CA GLU A 190 10.21 19.93 -20.25
C GLU A 190 9.56 21.12 -19.53
N ALA A 191 8.88 20.87 -18.42
CA ALA A 191 8.28 21.92 -17.57
C ALA A 191 9.28 22.55 -16.57
N GLY A 192 10.55 22.16 -16.58
CA GLY A 192 11.56 22.68 -15.65
C GLY A 192 11.35 22.31 -14.18
N LEU A 193 10.63 21.21 -13.90
CA LEU A 193 10.41 20.76 -12.53
C LEU A 193 11.66 20.08 -11.97
N PRO A 194 12.16 20.45 -10.79
CA PRO A 194 13.43 19.94 -10.25
C PRO A 194 13.35 18.48 -9.78
N VAL A 195 12.14 17.89 -9.77
CA VAL A 195 11.89 16.52 -9.29
C VAL A 195 11.99 15.46 -10.39
N HIS A 196 12.40 15.82 -11.61
CA HIS A 196 12.43 14.90 -12.75
C HIS A 196 13.37 13.70 -12.53
N ASP A 197 14.45 13.86 -11.75
CA ASP A 197 15.42 12.82 -11.41
C ASP A 197 15.28 12.30 -9.96
N LYS A 198 14.28 12.79 -9.19
CA LYS A 198 14.08 12.35 -7.81
C LYS A 198 13.75 10.85 -7.77
N GLU A 199 14.41 10.12 -6.86
CA GLU A 199 14.12 8.72 -6.58
C GLU A 199 12.73 8.55 -5.96
N GLU A 200 12.10 7.42 -6.24
CA GLU A 200 10.79 7.08 -5.68
C GLU A 200 10.92 6.61 -4.22
N SER A 201 9.92 6.92 -3.40
CA SER A 201 9.83 6.35 -2.05
C SER A 201 9.66 4.84 -2.13
N GLN A 202 10.54 4.10 -1.45
CA GLN A 202 10.57 2.63 -1.46
C GLN A 202 9.68 2.03 -0.38
N ASP A 203 9.51 2.72 0.74
CA ASP A 203 8.74 2.27 1.91
C ASP A 203 8.00 3.46 2.55
N PHE A 204 7.04 3.17 3.43
CA PHE A 204 6.33 4.20 4.17
C PHE A 204 7.18 4.77 5.32
N TYR A 205 8.18 4.04 5.80
CA TYR A 205 9.08 4.41 6.88
C TYR A 205 10.51 3.96 6.58
N SER A 206 11.48 4.86 6.72
CA SER A 206 12.89 4.59 6.41
C SER A 206 13.70 4.02 7.58
N GLY A 207 13.13 3.99 8.80
CA GLY A 207 13.76 3.47 10.01
C GLY A 207 13.46 1.99 10.27
N HIS A 208 13.77 1.55 11.47
CA HIS A 208 13.40 0.20 11.90
C HIS A 208 11.93 0.16 12.35
N TYR A 209 11.18 -0.82 11.91
CA TYR A 209 9.78 -0.99 12.31
C TYR A 209 9.61 -1.14 13.82
N GLY A 210 10.63 -1.64 14.53
CA GLY A 210 10.67 -1.66 15.99
C GLY A 210 10.41 -0.30 16.64
N ASP A 211 10.89 0.78 16.02
CA ASP A 211 10.70 2.15 16.51
C ASP A 211 9.23 2.55 16.52
N ILE A 212 8.49 2.16 15.46
CA ILE A 212 7.04 2.40 15.32
C ILE A 212 6.26 1.46 16.24
N ILE A 213 6.66 0.18 16.32
CA ILE A 213 5.97 -0.84 17.11
C ILE A 213 6.07 -0.54 18.62
N GLY A 214 7.11 0.18 19.03
CA GLY A 214 7.30 0.62 20.43
C GLY A 214 7.47 -0.55 21.39
N GLN A 215 8.06 -1.65 20.93
CA GLN A 215 8.37 -2.80 21.77
C GLN A 215 9.89 -2.95 21.92
N GLU A 216 10.33 -3.13 23.17
CA GLU A 216 11.68 -3.57 23.47
C GLU A 216 11.93 -4.96 22.86
N ASN A 217 13.21 -5.26 22.60
CA ASN A 217 13.62 -6.58 22.14
C ASN A 217 13.04 -7.67 23.05
N ARG A 218 12.22 -8.54 22.46
CA ARG A 218 11.64 -9.71 23.13
C ARG A 218 12.22 -10.98 22.50
N PRO A 219 13.35 -11.49 22.99
CA PRO A 219 13.99 -12.68 22.45
C PRO A 219 13.08 -13.90 22.54
N GLY A 220 13.19 -14.78 21.57
CA GLY A 220 12.44 -16.03 21.51
C GLY A 220 13.17 -17.08 20.68
N ASP A 221 12.52 -18.23 20.52
CA ASP A 221 13.07 -19.37 19.80
C ASP A 221 12.72 -19.35 18.32
N ILE A 222 13.69 -19.73 17.49
CA ILE A 222 13.43 -20.21 16.14
C ILE A 222 13.47 -21.73 16.18
N VAL A 223 12.37 -22.37 15.78
CA VAL A 223 12.21 -23.83 15.82
C VAL A 223 11.97 -24.37 14.40
N ASP A 224 12.33 -25.63 14.18
CA ASP A 224 11.89 -26.36 13.01
C ASP A 224 10.44 -26.88 13.16
N ARG A 225 9.93 -27.59 12.16
CA ARG A 225 8.55 -28.15 12.19
C ARG A 225 8.34 -29.22 13.25
N SER A 226 9.41 -29.86 13.73
CA SER A 226 9.34 -30.85 14.83
C SER A 226 9.25 -30.18 16.20
N GLY A 227 9.51 -28.86 16.27
CA GLY A 227 9.60 -28.08 17.50
C GLY A 227 11.00 -28.03 18.09
N LYS A 228 12.02 -28.58 17.41
CA LYS A 228 13.42 -28.50 17.85
C LYS A 228 13.92 -27.06 17.67
N VAL A 229 14.55 -26.51 18.72
CA VAL A 229 15.17 -25.19 18.66
C VAL A 229 16.41 -25.25 17.74
N ILE A 230 16.43 -24.37 16.74
CA ILE A 230 17.50 -24.25 15.75
C ILE A 230 18.14 -22.86 15.72
N GLY A 231 17.59 -21.91 16.49
CA GLY A 231 18.12 -20.54 16.60
C GLY A 231 17.35 -19.68 17.58
N LYS A 232 17.71 -18.41 17.63
CA LYS A 232 17.07 -17.38 18.48
C LYS A 232 16.75 -16.15 17.63
N HIS A 233 15.70 -15.42 18.01
CA HIS A 233 15.35 -14.13 17.43
C HIS A 233 15.27 -13.05 18.51
N CYS A 234 15.34 -11.77 18.11
CA CYS A 234 15.26 -10.61 19.03
C CYS A 234 13.86 -10.01 19.15
N GLY A 235 12.88 -10.54 18.40
CA GLY A 235 11.49 -10.10 18.36
C GLY A 235 10.81 -10.61 17.09
N ILE A 236 9.60 -11.15 17.22
CA ILE A 236 8.85 -11.73 16.07
C ILE A 236 8.53 -10.71 15.00
N TRP A 237 8.38 -9.44 15.34
CA TRP A 237 8.08 -8.34 14.42
C TRP A 237 9.20 -8.02 13.42
N ASN A 238 10.42 -8.53 13.63
CA ASN A 238 11.52 -8.42 12.67
C ASN A 238 11.44 -9.43 11.53
N TYR A 239 10.40 -10.27 11.52
CA TYR A 239 10.26 -11.38 10.59
C TYR A 239 8.93 -11.35 9.85
N THR A 240 8.97 -11.83 8.62
CA THR A 240 7.80 -11.97 7.75
C THR A 240 7.78 -13.38 7.17
N ILE A 241 6.61 -13.97 6.99
CA ILE A 241 6.45 -15.29 6.36
C ILE A 241 7.07 -15.26 4.95
N GLY A 242 7.88 -16.27 4.65
CA GLY A 242 8.67 -16.38 3.42
C GLY A 242 10.03 -15.66 3.47
N GLN A 243 10.37 -14.98 4.56
CA GLN A 243 11.67 -14.33 4.69
C GLN A 243 12.77 -15.39 4.83
N ARG A 244 13.84 -15.23 4.01
CA ARG A 244 15.06 -16.03 4.03
C ARG A 244 16.20 -15.33 4.80
N LYS A 245 16.42 -14.06 4.46
CA LYS A 245 17.53 -13.28 5.04
C LYS A 245 17.24 -12.94 6.50
N GLY A 246 18.29 -12.91 7.34
CA GLY A 246 18.18 -12.47 8.73
C GLY A 246 17.89 -13.57 9.76
N LEU A 247 17.60 -14.81 9.35
CA LEU A 247 17.43 -15.95 10.28
C LEU A 247 18.75 -16.32 10.97
N ARG A 248 19.89 -16.12 10.31
CA ARG A 248 21.25 -16.39 10.85
C ARG A 248 21.44 -17.81 11.39
N ILE A 249 20.82 -18.80 10.74
CA ILE A 249 20.88 -20.23 11.10
C ILE A 249 21.74 -20.93 10.08
N ALA A 250 22.75 -21.68 10.53
CA ALA A 250 23.54 -22.57 9.69
C ALA A 250 22.72 -23.85 9.42
N HIS A 251 22.42 -24.12 8.16
CA HIS A 251 21.67 -25.30 7.71
C HIS A 251 22.13 -25.71 6.31
N ALA A 252 21.99 -27.01 5.97
CA ALA A 252 22.39 -27.54 4.65
C ALA A 252 21.62 -26.90 3.49
N GLU A 253 20.36 -26.57 3.69
CA GLU A 253 19.49 -25.88 2.73
C GLU A 253 19.07 -24.51 3.25
N PRO A 254 18.74 -23.54 2.36
CA PRO A 254 18.19 -22.28 2.78
C PRO A 254 16.90 -22.44 3.58
N LEU A 255 16.83 -21.82 4.76
CA LEU A 255 15.66 -21.81 5.60
C LEU A 255 14.83 -20.52 5.38
N TYR A 256 13.54 -20.66 5.55
CA TYR A 256 12.53 -19.60 5.39
C TYR A 256 11.59 -19.59 6.60
N VAL A 257 11.08 -18.42 6.94
CA VAL A 257 10.00 -18.30 7.93
C VAL A 257 8.73 -18.93 7.36
N LEU A 258 8.26 -20.00 8.00
CA LEU A 258 7.02 -20.70 7.63
C LEU A 258 5.81 -20.16 8.38
N GLN A 259 6.00 -19.80 9.65
CA GLN A 259 4.94 -19.34 10.56
C GLN A 259 5.54 -18.51 11.69
N ILE A 260 4.79 -17.51 12.15
CA ILE A 260 5.08 -16.72 13.35
C ILE A 260 4.01 -17.08 14.38
N ASP A 261 4.42 -17.65 15.52
CA ASP A 261 3.56 -17.99 16.65
C ASP A 261 3.72 -16.90 17.72
N ALA A 262 2.87 -15.90 17.66
CA ALA A 262 2.96 -14.72 18.54
C ALA A 262 2.65 -15.09 20.01
N GLU A 263 1.77 -16.06 20.27
CA GLU A 263 1.40 -16.49 21.61
C GLU A 263 2.61 -17.10 22.33
N LYS A 264 3.35 -17.95 21.61
CA LYS A 264 4.55 -18.63 22.15
C LYS A 264 5.84 -17.84 21.92
N ASN A 265 5.75 -16.65 21.33
CA ASN A 265 6.89 -15.81 20.96
C ASN A 265 7.98 -16.59 20.23
N ARG A 266 7.62 -17.32 19.17
CA ARG A 266 8.53 -18.18 18.40
C ARG A 266 8.29 -18.09 16.90
N ILE A 267 9.32 -18.42 16.14
CA ILE A 267 9.31 -18.50 14.68
C ILE A 267 9.48 -19.97 14.30
N ILE A 268 8.63 -20.47 13.40
CA ILE A 268 8.79 -21.77 12.77
C ILE A 268 9.48 -21.56 11.43
N ALA A 269 10.65 -22.17 11.24
CA ALA A 269 11.42 -22.11 10.02
C ALA A 269 11.48 -23.49 9.33
N GLY A 270 11.65 -23.47 8.01
CA GLY A 270 11.78 -24.69 7.20
C GLY A 270 12.28 -24.41 5.79
N THR A 271 12.33 -25.43 4.95
CA THR A 271 12.87 -25.37 3.59
C THR A 271 11.96 -24.59 2.62
N GLY A 272 12.46 -24.28 1.43
CA GLY A 272 11.69 -23.58 0.41
C GLY A 272 10.43 -24.32 -0.04
N GLN A 273 10.48 -25.66 -0.15
CA GLN A 273 9.32 -26.47 -0.49
C GLN A 273 8.22 -26.40 0.57
N GLU A 274 8.60 -26.27 1.81
CA GLU A 274 7.67 -26.16 2.93
C GLU A 274 6.94 -24.81 3.01
N THR A 275 7.36 -23.81 2.23
CA THR A 275 6.64 -22.53 2.09
C THR A 275 5.45 -22.60 1.12
N MET A 276 5.41 -23.61 0.27
CA MET A 276 4.45 -23.72 -0.84
C MET A 276 3.04 -24.01 -0.34
N ARG A 277 2.07 -23.20 -0.75
CA ARG A 277 0.65 -23.32 -0.41
C ARG A 277 -0.22 -22.99 -1.62
N SER A 278 -1.40 -23.60 -1.68
CA SER A 278 -2.37 -23.32 -2.75
C SER A 278 -3.67 -22.71 -2.22
N VAL A 279 -4.02 -22.94 -0.97
CA VAL A 279 -5.33 -22.55 -0.43
C VAL A 279 -5.17 -21.64 0.79
N PHE A 280 -5.91 -20.54 0.80
CA PHE A 280 -5.96 -19.61 1.92
C PHE A 280 -7.31 -18.91 1.99
N THR A 281 -7.59 -18.25 3.10
CA THR A 281 -8.76 -17.41 3.29
C THR A 281 -8.38 -15.93 3.27
N VAL A 282 -9.31 -15.12 2.78
CA VAL A 282 -9.20 -13.67 2.72
C VAL A 282 -10.42 -13.09 3.43
N THR A 283 -10.21 -12.18 4.35
CA THR A 283 -11.25 -11.54 5.16
C THR A 283 -11.33 -10.05 4.88
N SER A 284 -12.35 -9.39 5.42
CA SER A 284 -12.59 -7.95 5.23
C SER A 284 -12.54 -7.57 3.74
N CYS A 285 -13.23 -8.36 2.91
CA CYS A 285 -13.25 -8.15 1.47
C CYS A 285 -13.97 -6.86 1.08
N ALA A 286 -13.35 -6.09 0.20
CA ALA A 286 -13.91 -4.91 -0.45
C ALA A 286 -14.01 -5.16 -1.97
N TRP A 287 -15.11 -4.70 -2.58
CA TRP A 287 -15.40 -4.94 -3.99
C TRP A 287 -15.56 -3.62 -4.75
N SER A 288 -14.69 -3.38 -5.73
CA SER A 288 -14.76 -2.20 -6.60
C SER A 288 -15.34 -2.54 -7.98
N GLY A 289 -14.91 -3.63 -8.60
CA GLY A 289 -15.31 -4.02 -9.95
C GLY A 289 -16.61 -4.83 -10.02
N ILE A 290 -17.06 -5.44 -8.94
CA ILE A 290 -18.34 -6.14 -8.79
C ILE A 290 -19.06 -5.66 -7.53
N GLU A 291 -20.34 -5.95 -7.38
CA GLU A 291 -21.09 -5.59 -6.17
C GLU A 291 -20.69 -6.47 -4.99
N LYS A 292 -20.67 -7.78 -5.22
CA LYS A 292 -20.25 -8.81 -4.27
C LYS A 292 -19.89 -10.10 -5.02
N LEU A 293 -19.16 -10.98 -4.37
CA LEU A 293 -18.93 -12.34 -4.86
C LEU A 293 -20.11 -13.22 -4.40
N THR A 294 -20.92 -13.70 -5.35
CA THR A 294 -22.05 -14.59 -5.08
C THR A 294 -21.73 -16.05 -5.35
N ASP A 295 -20.88 -16.31 -6.33
CA ASP A 295 -20.55 -17.64 -6.81
C ASP A 295 -19.04 -17.79 -7.01
N ARG A 296 -18.64 -19.03 -7.28
CA ARG A 296 -17.28 -19.38 -7.65
C ARG A 296 -16.87 -18.64 -8.93
N MET A 297 -15.68 -18.02 -8.90
CA MET A 297 -15.16 -17.26 -10.03
C MET A 297 -13.67 -17.57 -10.28
N THR A 298 -13.28 -17.69 -11.55
CA THR A 298 -11.86 -17.74 -11.95
C THR A 298 -11.35 -16.32 -12.12
N VAL A 299 -10.22 -16.01 -11.48
CA VAL A 299 -9.61 -14.68 -11.44
C VAL A 299 -8.10 -14.78 -11.44
N ARG A 300 -7.43 -13.67 -11.66
CA ARG A 300 -6.02 -13.52 -11.34
C ARG A 300 -5.86 -12.89 -9.96
N VAL A 301 -4.93 -13.39 -9.17
CA VAL A 301 -4.73 -12.93 -7.78
C VAL A 301 -3.30 -12.46 -7.58
N LYS A 302 -3.15 -11.30 -6.96
CA LYS A 302 -1.88 -10.74 -6.53
C LYS A 302 -1.83 -10.69 -5.00
N ILE A 303 -0.87 -11.38 -4.38
CA ILE A 303 -0.76 -11.51 -2.91
C ILE A 303 0.26 -10.57 -2.27
N ARG A 304 0.98 -9.81 -3.07
CA ARG A 304 1.90 -8.72 -2.68
C ARG A 304 2.03 -7.74 -3.84
N SER A 305 2.37 -6.50 -3.56
CA SER A 305 2.56 -5.47 -4.60
C SER A 305 3.60 -5.85 -5.65
N ALA A 306 4.70 -6.47 -5.24
CA ALA A 306 5.79 -6.88 -6.13
C ALA A 306 5.63 -8.31 -6.68
N SER A 307 4.62 -9.10 -6.26
CA SER A 307 4.42 -10.46 -6.81
C SER A 307 3.77 -10.40 -8.18
N PRO A 308 4.06 -11.37 -9.07
CA PRO A 308 3.25 -11.56 -10.26
C PRO A 308 1.83 -12.00 -9.89
N GLU A 309 0.90 -11.77 -10.79
CA GLU A 309 -0.45 -12.32 -10.69
C GLU A 309 -0.45 -13.81 -11.03
N ALA A 310 -1.28 -14.57 -10.33
CA ALA A 310 -1.44 -16.00 -10.54
C ALA A 310 -2.92 -16.36 -10.72
N ASP A 311 -3.17 -17.40 -11.52
CA ASP A 311 -4.51 -17.92 -11.76
C ASP A 311 -5.03 -18.61 -10.50
N ALA A 312 -6.24 -18.24 -10.13
CA ALA A 312 -6.90 -18.76 -8.95
C ALA A 312 -8.41 -18.85 -9.12
N ILE A 313 -9.01 -19.65 -8.26
CA ILE A 313 -10.45 -19.70 -8.08
C ILE A 313 -10.76 -19.05 -6.74
N ILE A 314 -11.73 -18.15 -6.74
CA ILE A 314 -12.28 -17.56 -5.52
C ILE A 314 -13.70 -18.05 -5.29
N GLU A 315 -14.04 -18.34 -4.03
CA GLU A 315 -15.35 -18.86 -3.61
C GLU A 315 -15.81 -18.09 -2.36
N PRO A 316 -17.11 -17.71 -2.24
CA PRO A 316 -17.65 -17.18 -1.00
C PRO A 316 -17.44 -18.16 0.15
N ALA A 317 -16.97 -17.69 1.30
CA ALA A 317 -16.76 -18.52 2.50
C ALA A 317 -17.39 -17.90 3.77
N GLY A 318 -18.08 -16.77 3.61
CA GLY A 318 -18.78 -16.00 4.63
C GLY A 318 -19.16 -14.62 4.11
N PRO A 319 -19.77 -13.76 4.94
CA PRO A 319 -20.27 -12.47 4.50
C PRO A 319 -19.19 -11.56 3.87
N GLU A 320 -18.00 -11.54 4.47
CA GLU A 320 -16.84 -10.77 3.99
C GLU A 320 -15.60 -11.66 3.87
N THR A 321 -15.81 -12.97 3.69
CA THR A 321 -14.73 -13.97 3.64
C THR A 321 -14.75 -14.68 2.30
N VAL A 322 -13.60 -14.82 1.71
CA VAL A 322 -13.37 -15.50 0.43
C VAL A 322 -12.32 -16.59 0.63
N LYS A 323 -12.61 -17.79 0.14
CA LYS A 323 -11.60 -18.84 -0.02
C LYS A 323 -10.95 -18.65 -1.38
N VAL A 324 -9.62 -18.66 -1.38
CA VAL A 324 -8.80 -18.57 -2.59
C VAL A 324 -8.06 -19.87 -2.80
N ALA A 325 -8.09 -20.42 -4.01
CA ALA A 325 -7.36 -21.61 -4.41
C ALA A 325 -6.55 -21.29 -5.68
N PHE A 326 -5.22 -21.23 -5.55
CA PHE A 326 -4.32 -21.11 -6.68
C PHE A 326 -4.27 -22.39 -7.53
N ALA A 327 -4.13 -22.24 -8.84
CA ALA A 327 -3.95 -23.37 -9.76
C ALA A 327 -2.62 -24.12 -9.51
N THR A 328 -1.58 -23.40 -9.08
CA THR A 328 -0.27 -23.95 -8.69
C THR A 328 0.13 -23.42 -7.33
N PRO A 329 0.87 -24.21 -6.50
CA PRO A 329 1.32 -23.74 -5.20
C PRO A 329 2.22 -22.50 -5.30
N HIS A 330 2.02 -21.54 -4.40
CA HIS A 330 2.80 -20.33 -4.26
C HIS A 330 3.48 -20.24 -2.91
N SER A 331 4.68 -19.67 -2.89
CA SER A 331 5.42 -19.38 -1.66
C SER A 331 4.95 -18.09 -1.01
N ALA A 332 5.22 -17.96 0.28
CA ALA A 332 5.10 -16.70 1.01
C ALA A 332 3.71 -16.04 0.97
N ILE A 333 2.63 -16.84 0.99
CA ILE A 333 1.28 -16.36 1.28
C ILE A 333 1.27 -15.89 2.73
N THR A 334 1.15 -14.58 2.95
CA THR A 334 1.46 -13.94 4.24
C THR A 334 0.21 -13.34 4.87
N PRO A 335 -0.25 -13.84 6.05
CA PRO A 335 -1.32 -13.21 6.81
C PRO A 335 -1.02 -11.74 7.11
N GLY A 336 -2.04 -10.89 6.96
CA GLY A 336 -1.93 -9.43 7.09
C GLY A 336 -1.65 -8.70 5.78
N GLN A 337 -1.04 -9.36 4.78
CA GLN A 337 -0.95 -8.80 3.42
C GLN A 337 -2.31 -8.88 2.71
N SER A 338 -2.47 -8.11 1.63
CA SER A 338 -3.68 -8.16 0.82
C SER A 338 -3.59 -9.18 -0.31
N ALA A 339 -4.72 -9.82 -0.60
CA ALA A 339 -4.96 -10.52 -1.86
C ALA A 339 -5.90 -9.68 -2.70
N VAL A 340 -5.45 -9.24 -3.88
CA VAL A 340 -6.23 -8.42 -4.82
C VAL A 340 -6.61 -9.25 -6.03
N PHE A 341 -7.88 -9.18 -6.41
CA PHE A 341 -8.50 -9.99 -7.45
C PHE A 341 -8.68 -9.16 -8.72
N TYR A 342 -8.25 -9.72 -9.84
CA TYR A 342 -8.26 -9.05 -11.14
C TYR A 342 -9.03 -9.87 -12.19
N ASP A 343 -9.75 -9.16 -13.04
CA ASP A 343 -10.25 -9.63 -14.33
C ASP A 343 -9.56 -8.80 -15.42
N ASN A 344 -8.54 -9.36 -16.05
CA ASN A 344 -7.64 -8.66 -16.96
C ASN A 344 -6.99 -7.41 -16.33
N ASP A 345 -7.38 -6.21 -16.76
CA ASP A 345 -6.90 -4.94 -16.19
C ASP A 345 -7.84 -4.35 -15.12
N ILE A 346 -9.01 -4.96 -14.91
CA ILE A 346 -10.01 -4.49 -13.94
C ILE A 346 -9.70 -5.09 -12.55
N VAL A 347 -9.67 -4.25 -11.55
CA VAL A 347 -9.66 -4.66 -10.14
C VAL A 347 -11.08 -5.03 -9.75
N LEU A 348 -11.33 -6.31 -9.48
CA LEU A 348 -12.63 -6.78 -8.98
C LEU A 348 -12.84 -6.39 -7.51
N GLY A 349 -11.80 -6.51 -6.72
CA GLY A 349 -11.77 -6.26 -5.30
C GLY A 349 -10.59 -6.97 -4.65
N GLY A 350 -10.69 -7.23 -3.35
CA GLY A 350 -9.67 -7.93 -2.58
C GLY A 350 -9.96 -7.90 -1.09
N GLY A 351 -9.05 -8.43 -0.30
CA GLY A 351 -9.18 -8.42 1.15
C GLY A 351 -7.85 -8.77 1.83
N ILE A 352 -7.88 -8.97 3.12
CA ILE A 352 -6.69 -9.27 3.93
C ILE A 352 -6.53 -10.79 4.04
N ILE A 353 -5.36 -11.30 3.69
CA ILE A 353 -4.99 -12.71 3.87
C ILE A 353 -5.05 -13.02 5.36
N ASP A 354 -5.82 -14.05 5.72
CA ASP A 354 -6.04 -14.41 7.11
C ASP A 354 -5.42 -15.77 7.45
N THR A 355 -6.02 -16.86 7.00
CA THR A 355 -5.57 -18.20 7.31
C THR A 355 -5.03 -18.91 6.08
N VAL A 356 -3.85 -19.49 6.20
CA VAL A 356 -3.20 -20.27 5.13
C VAL A 356 -3.28 -21.75 5.49
N LYS A 357 -3.99 -22.54 4.68
CA LYS A 357 -4.13 -23.97 4.92
C LYS A 357 -2.85 -24.73 4.54
N LYS A 358 -2.51 -25.72 5.37
CA LYS A 358 -1.38 -26.64 5.14
C LYS A 358 -1.59 -27.49 3.91
#